data_cdf13ca84660d3b9345558afcdd0ac0f
#
_entry.id   cdf13ca84660d3b9345558afcdd0ac0f
#
_cell.length_a   1.000
_cell.length_b   1.000
_cell.length_c   1.000
_cell.angle_alpha   90.00
_cell.angle_beta   90.00
_cell.angle_gamma   90.00
#
_symmetry.space_group_name_H-M   'P 1'
#
loop_
_entity.id
_entity.type
_entity.pdbx_description
1 polymer ?
#
loop_
_entity_poly.entity_id
_entity_poly.type
_entity_poly.pdbx_seq_one_letter_code
_entity_poly.pdbx_strand_id
1 'polypeptide(L)'
;MKKLVFLRENPNASGGAELYLEWLKASFENSRIPSQIRGFSGSKKLASWIKALLFNKEARAKKTPDELYFSLARIDSSDIYRTDDGVHRVYRKSKKFWWLNPINFIHPYLEKKCFENAKCIIAISQMVKKQIIECYSVPESKIEVLYNGVEFPKKIDKKSAKKQLCTKLGLDESEPLVLFVGSGFKRKGVKELLLALSEQKSAYNALFVGKDKQLERYKNLAKNLGVKAHFLGASDGASEYFESCDILALLSAYEPFGLVVLEAMSYGCAVIASDKCGAAELLDREFIASDSTCASKILAGLLTNSQKLKEAGLQNRQKAKEHSLEANVKAQIELVRRYL
;
A
#
# COMPACT_ATOMS: atom_id res chain seq x y z
N MET A 1 -9.65 1.33 32.83
CA MET A 1 -8.98 1.43 31.52
C MET A 1 -9.89 0.75 30.49
N LYS A 2 -10.19 1.40 29.38
CA LYS A 2 -11.06 0.84 28.35
C LYS A 2 -10.38 -0.33 27.66
N LYS A 3 -11.19 -1.30 27.17
CA LYS A 3 -10.73 -2.41 26.34
C LYS A 3 -10.63 -1.94 24.89
N LEU A 4 -9.47 -2.16 24.24
CA LEU A 4 -9.28 -1.81 22.83
C LEU A 4 -9.93 -2.86 21.93
N VAL A 5 -10.75 -2.42 20.98
CA VAL A 5 -11.42 -3.30 20.01
C VAL A 5 -11.04 -2.88 18.61
N PHE A 6 -10.27 -3.70 17.94
CA PHE A 6 -9.95 -3.53 16.51
C PHE A 6 -11.12 -4.01 15.66
N LEU A 7 -11.55 -3.16 14.69
CA LEU A 7 -12.65 -3.47 13.79
C LEU A 7 -12.15 -3.67 12.35
N ARG A 8 -12.40 -4.86 11.79
CA ARG A 8 -12.10 -5.21 10.39
C ARG A 8 -13.23 -6.07 9.83
N GLU A 9 -13.75 -5.78 8.61
CA GLU A 9 -14.90 -6.52 8.06
C GLU A 9 -14.63 -8.03 7.95
N ASN A 10 -13.45 -8.41 7.48
CA ASN A 10 -13.05 -9.83 7.35
C ASN A 10 -11.64 -10.05 7.92
N PRO A 11 -11.51 -10.19 9.24
CA PRO A 11 -10.20 -10.32 9.90
C PRO A 11 -9.48 -11.64 9.58
N ASN A 12 -10.21 -12.66 9.12
CA ASN A 12 -9.66 -14.00 8.81
C ASN A 12 -9.34 -14.18 7.32
N ALA A 13 -9.26 -13.11 6.52
CA ALA A 13 -8.79 -13.21 5.15
C ALA A 13 -7.26 -13.43 5.13
N SER A 14 -6.77 -14.07 4.08
CA SER A 14 -5.33 -14.17 3.83
C SER A 14 -4.84 -12.91 3.11
N GLY A 15 -4.06 -12.07 3.80
CA GLY A 15 -3.50 -10.86 3.20
C GLY A 15 -2.61 -10.09 4.16
N GLY A 16 -1.81 -9.17 3.64
CA GLY A 16 -0.88 -8.37 4.45
C GLY A 16 -1.56 -7.50 5.51
N ALA A 17 -2.78 -7.01 5.23
CA ALA A 17 -3.53 -6.18 6.16
C ALA A 17 -4.06 -6.97 7.37
N GLU A 18 -4.39 -8.24 7.18
CA GLU A 18 -4.86 -9.13 8.24
C GLU A 18 -3.70 -9.58 9.13
N LEU A 19 -2.55 -9.94 8.54
CA LEU A 19 -1.32 -10.24 9.27
C LEU A 19 -0.87 -9.03 10.10
N TYR A 20 -0.92 -7.85 9.52
CA TYR A 20 -0.63 -6.61 10.22
C TYR A 20 -1.56 -6.39 11.42
N LEU A 21 -2.86 -6.69 11.29
CA LEU A 21 -3.83 -6.53 12.36
C LEU A 21 -3.57 -7.48 13.55
N GLU A 22 -3.25 -8.75 13.28
CA GLU A 22 -2.90 -9.71 14.31
C GLU A 22 -1.60 -9.31 15.04
N TRP A 23 -0.63 -8.87 14.27
CA TRP A 23 0.62 -8.38 14.84
C TRP A 23 0.41 -7.09 15.64
N LEU A 24 -0.42 -6.18 15.18
CA LEU A 24 -0.79 -4.97 15.91
C LEU A 24 -1.45 -5.33 17.26
N LYS A 25 -2.43 -6.25 17.25
CA LYS A 25 -3.09 -6.75 18.45
C LYS A 25 -2.07 -7.31 19.46
N ALA A 26 -1.19 -8.21 19.03
CA ALA A 26 -0.16 -8.80 19.88
C ALA A 26 0.75 -7.72 20.50
N SER A 27 1.11 -6.70 19.74
CA SER A 27 1.96 -5.60 20.22
C SER A 27 1.27 -4.74 21.30
N PHE A 28 -0.04 -4.51 21.15
CA PHE A 28 -0.82 -3.81 22.17
C PHE A 28 -0.95 -4.65 23.45
N GLU A 29 -1.19 -5.95 23.34
CA GLU A 29 -1.24 -6.88 24.49
C GLU A 29 0.11 -6.94 25.23
N ASN A 30 1.22 -7.00 24.51
CA ASN A 30 2.57 -6.92 25.06
C ASN A 30 2.81 -5.58 25.80
N SER A 31 2.14 -4.52 25.37
CA SER A 31 2.17 -3.19 26.03
C SER A 31 1.15 -3.04 27.17
N ARG A 32 0.57 -4.16 27.64
CA ARG A 32 -0.44 -4.24 28.72
C ARG A 32 -1.74 -3.49 28.40
N ILE A 33 -2.10 -3.41 27.13
CA ILE A 33 -3.39 -2.86 26.67
C ILE A 33 -4.26 -4.03 26.24
N PRO A 34 -5.30 -4.41 27.02
CA PRO A 34 -6.20 -5.51 26.64
C PRO A 34 -6.86 -5.21 25.31
N SER A 35 -6.72 -6.11 24.35
CA SER A 35 -7.22 -5.88 23.00
C SER A 35 -7.92 -7.11 22.41
N GLN A 36 -8.86 -6.88 21.52
CA GLN A 36 -9.54 -7.92 20.76
C GLN A 36 -9.80 -7.47 19.33
N ILE A 37 -9.95 -8.44 18.41
CA ILE A 37 -10.39 -8.18 17.04
C ILE A 37 -11.85 -8.57 16.92
N ARG A 38 -12.66 -7.71 16.27
CA ARG A 38 -14.07 -7.95 15.99
C ARG A 38 -14.33 -7.75 14.51
N GLY A 39 -14.82 -8.81 13.85
CA GLY A 39 -15.19 -8.79 12.45
C GLY A 39 -16.70 -8.84 12.25
N PHE A 40 -17.12 -8.83 10.98
CA PHE A 40 -18.51 -9.03 10.59
C PHE A 40 -18.93 -10.48 10.82
N SER A 41 -20.03 -10.70 11.56
CA SER A 41 -20.54 -12.04 11.89
C SER A 41 -21.50 -12.62 10.85
N GLY A 42 -21.94 -11.80 9.88
CA GLY A 42 -22.92 -12.21 8.89
C GLY A 42 -22.32 -12.97 7.71
N SER A 43 -23.17 -13.30 6.75
CA SER A 43 -22.80 -14.11 5.58
C SER A 43 -21.79 -13.41 4.67
N LYS A 44 -20.68 -14.10 4.36
CA LYS A 44 -19.65 -13.65 3.40
C LYS A 44 -20.16 -13.55 1.95
N LYS A 45 -21.29 -14.23 1.62
CA LYS A 45 -21.88 -14.26 0.26
C LYS A 45 -22.65 -12.99 -0.10
N LEU A 46 -22.96 -12.14 0.86
CA LEU A 46 -23.67 -10.87 0.63
C LEU A 46 -22.86 -9.92 -0.26
N ALA A 47 -23.55 -9.07 -1.02
CA ALA A 47 -22.90 -8.00 -1.78
C ALA A 47 -22.12 -7.06 -0.85
N SER A 48 -20.98 -6.53 -1.31
CA SER A 48 -20.05 -5.74 -0.49
C SER A 48 -20.70 -4.53 0.18
N TRP A 49 -21.61 -3.84 -0.51
CA TRP A 49 -22.32 -2.69 0.04
C TRP A 49 -23.31 -3.07 1.17
N ILE A 50 -23.95 -4.25 1.07
CA ILE A 50 -24.82 -4.79 2.14
C ILE A 50 -23.97 -5.14 3.36
N LYS A 51 -22.85 -5.84 3.15
CA LYS A 51 -21.93 -6.20 4.23
C LYS A 51 -21.42 -4.96 4.97
N ALA A 52 -21.02 -3.91 4.26
CA ALA A 52 -20.57 -2.66 4.85
C ALA A 52 -21.63 -2.04 5.77
N LEU A 53 -22.89 -1.96 5.33
CA LEU A 53 -23.99 -1.44 6.14
C LEU A 53 -24.33 -2.30 7.34
N LEU A 54 -24.39 -3.63 7.15
CA LEU A 54 -24.70 -4.56 8.23
C LEU A 54 -23.58 -4.61 9.26
N PHE A 55 -22.32 -4.59 8.84
CA PHE A 55 -21.18 -4.53 9.77
C PHE A 55 -21.17 -3.23 10.57
N ASN A 56 -21.46 -2.11 9.93
CA ASN A 56 -21.61 -0.84 10.62
C ASN A 56 -22.72 -0.87 11.69
N LYS A 57 -23.88 -1.43 11.35
CA LYS A 57 -25.02 -1.61 12.30
C LYS A 57 -24.63 -2.54 13.43
N GLU A 58 -24.00 -3.68 13.14
CA GLU A 58 -23.57 -4.67 14.12
C GLU A 58 -22.53 -4.09 15.10
N ALA A 59 -21.50 -3.40 14.57
CA ALA A 59 -20.46 -2.79 15.40
C ALA A 59 -21.05 -1.75 16.36
N ARG A 60 -21.97 -0.91 15.87
CA ARG A 60 -22.67 0.09 16.70
C ARG A 60 -23.49 -0.55 17.82
N ALA A 61 -24.25 -1.63 17.49
CA ALA A 61 -25.11 -2.31 18.47
C ALA A 61 -24.32 -3.05 19.55
N LYS A 62 -23.10 -3.50 19.25
CA LYS A 62 -22.23 -4.24 20.18
C LYS A 62 -21.26 -3.34 20.96
N LYS A 63 -21.20 -2.05 20.69
CA LYS A 63 -20.30 -1.14 21.41
C LYS A 63 -20.78 -0.89 22.81
N THR A 64 -19.89 -1.07 23.78
CA THR A 64 -20.14 -0.78 25.21
C THR A 64 -19.34 0.46 25.66
N PRO A 65 -19.72 1.13 26.77
CA PRO A 65 -19.04 2.34 27.24
C PRO A 65 -17.57 2.12 27.64
N ASP A 66 -17.21 0.90 28.03
CA ASP A 66 -15.87 0.47 28.43
C ASP A 66 -14.99 0.03 27.27
N GLU A 67 -15.47 0.12 26.03
CA GLU A 67 -14.72 -0.19 24.81
C GLU A 67 -14.23 1.07 24.10
N LEU A 68 -13.00 1.01 23.59
CA LEU A 68 -12.42 1.95 22.63
C LEU A 68 -12.33 1.27 21.27
N TYR A 69 -13.06 1.78 20.27
CA TYR A 69 -13.06 1.23 18.94
C TYR A 69 -11.94 1.85 18.09
N PHE A 70 -10.98 1.01 17.69
CA PHE A 70 -9.98 1.33 16.69
C PHE A 70 -10.36 0.62 15.38
N SER A 71 -10.84 1.37 14.41
CA SER A 71 -11.37 0.78 13.18
C SER A 71 -10.45 0.94 11.99
N LEU A 72 -10.24 -0.17 11.26
CA LEU A 72 -9.63 -0.22 9.93
C LEU A 72 -10.72 -0.34 8.84
N ALA A 73 -11.99 -0.30 9.25
CA ALA A 73 -13.15 -0.33 8.36
C ALA A 73 -14.00 0.93 8.60
N ARG A 74 -14.88 1.24 7.66
CA ARG A 74 -15.77 2.42 7.69
C ARG A 74 -16.93 2.21 8.66
N ILE A 75 -16.66 2.35 9.96
CA ILE A 75 -17.61 2.16 11.07
C ILE A 75 -17.86 3.49 11.78
N ASP A 76 -19.07 3.96 11.73
CA ASP A 76 -19.48 5.28 12.24
C ASP A 76 -19.43 5.43 13.77
N SER A 77 -19.34 4.32 14.51
CA SER A 77 -19.15 4.29 15.95
C SER A 77 -17.68 4.19 16.38
N SER A 78 -16.72 4.35 15.45
CA SER A 78 -15.28 4.31 15.75
C SER A 78 -14.85 5.50 16.60
N ASP A 79 -14.00 5.26 17.59
CA ASP A 79 -13.30 6.32 18.33
C ASP A 79 -12.05 6.76 17.62
N ILE A 80 -11.28 5.80 17.07
CA ILE A 80 -10.12 6.03 16.23
C ILE A 80 -10.37 5.33 14.89
N TYR A 81 -10.27 6.08 13.80
CA TYR A 81 -10.45 5.53 12.46
C TYR A 81 -9.16 5.64 11.66
N ARG A 82 -8.60 4.51 11.23
CA ARG A 82 -7.41 4.44 10.39
C ARG A 82 -7.80 4.21 8.93
N THR A 83 -7.29 5.06 8.04
CA THR A 83 -7.73 5.16 6.64
C THR A 83 -6.88 4.31 5.70
N ASP A 84 -6.74 2.99 6.00
CA ASP A 84 -5.89 2.08 5.20
C ASP A 84 -6.30 1.98 3.73
N ASP A 85 -7.60 2.05 3.44
CA ASP A 85 -8.13 2.02 2.07
C ASP A 85 -8.12 3.42 1.39
N GLY A 86 -7.60 4.46 2.05
CA GLY A 86 -7.65 5.84 1.58
C GLY A 86 -9.06 6.40 1.54
N VAL A 87 -9.26 7.45 0.72
CA VAL A 87 -10.54 8.17 0.59
C VAL A 87 -11.34 7.63 -0.59
N HIS A 88 -12.43 6.92 -0.32
CA HIS A 88 -13.24 6.28 -1.37
C HIS A 88 -13.88 7.29 -2.33
N ARG A 89 -14.22 8.49 -1.82
CA ARG A 89 -14.76 9.59 -2.63
C ARG A 89 -13.78 10.03 -3.73
N VAL A 90 -12.47 9.93 -3.48
CA VAL A 90 -11.41 10.17 -4.48
C VAL A 90 -11.24 8.94 -5.37
N TYR A 91 -11.07 7.76 -4.76
CA TYR A 91 -10.86 6.51 -5.47
C TYR A 91 -11.93 6.20 -6.52
N ARG A 92 -13.22 6.41 -6.20
CA ARG A 92 -14.32 6.13 -7.14
C ARG A 92 -14.21 6.92 -8.45
N LYS A 93 -13.63 8.15 -8.41
CA LYS A 93 -13.46 8.99 -9.61
C LYS A 93 -12.50 8.36 -10.65
N SER A 94 -11.62 7.47 -10.23
CA SER A 94 -10.73 6.71 -11.14
C SER A 94 -11.45 5.60 -11.91
N LYS A 95 -12.69 5.29 -11.57
CA LYS A 95 -13.49 4.22 -12.20
C LYS A 95 -14.44 4.78 -13.23
N LYS A 96 -14.37 4.25 -14.46
CA LYS A 96 -15.41 4.47 -15.47
C LYS A 96 -16.72 3.84 -14.98
N PHE A 97 -17.85 4.54 -15.11
CA PHE A 97 -19.18 4.07 -14.67
C PHE A 97 -19.28 3.76 -13.17
N TRP A 98 -18.56 4.52 -12.31
CA TRP A 98 -18.57 4.32 -10.86
C TRP A 98 -19.98 4.37 -10.25
N TRP A 99 -20.91 5.10 -10.86
CA TRP A 99 -22.31 5.27 -10.40
C TRP A 99 -23.17 4.00 -10.52
N LEU A 100 -22.74 2.99 -11.30
CA LEU A 100 -23.47 1.72 -11.43
C LEU A 100 -23.27 0.78 -10.23
N ASN A 101 -22.32 1.05 -9.35
CA ASN A 101 -22.06 0.19 -8.20
C ASN A 101 -22.45 0.89 -6.90
N PRO A 102 -23.48 0.39 -6.15
CA PRO A 102 -23.97 1.00 -4.92
C PRO A 102 -22.89 1.26 -3.87
N ILE A 103 -21.83 0.46 -3.82
CA ILE A 103 -20.71 0.65 -2.88
C ILE A 103 -20.08 2.05 -3.01
N ASN A 104 -20.10 2.64 -4.21
CA ASN A 104 -19.53 3.96 -4.47
C ASN A 104 -20.38 5.13 -3.91
N PHE A 105 -21.55 4.84 -3.38
CA PHE A 105 -22.38 5.77 -2.61
C PHE A 105 -22.30 5.45 -1.12
N ILE A 106 -22.35 4.16 -0.78
CA ILE A 106 -22.35 3.69 0.62
C ILE A 106 -21.01 4.01 1.31
N HIS A 107 -19.86 3.71 0.67
CA HIS A 107 -18.57 4.00 1.29
C HIS A 107 -18.35 5.49 1.57
N PRO A 108 -18.60 6.45 0.65
CA PRO A 108 -18.51 7.87 0.97
C PRO A 108 -19.47 8.34 2.06
N TYR A 109 -20.66 7.74 2.15
CA TYR A 109 -21.60 8.01 3.24
C TYR A 109 -21.03 7.55 4.59
N LEU A 110 -20.55 6.31 4.68
CA LEU A 110 -19.94 5.77 5.89
C LEU A 110 -18.65 6.52 6.25
N GLU A 111 -17.80 6.86 5.26
CA GLU A 111 -16.61 7.68 5.47
C GLU A 111 -16.95 9.01 6.16
N LYS A 112 -17.97 9.71 5.63
CA LYS A 112 -18.42 10.97 6.22
C LYS A 112 -18.79 10.77 7.70
N LYS A 113 -19.57 9.73 8.00
CA LYS A 113 -19.97 9.42 9.39
C LYS A 113 -18.80 9.04 10.27
N CYS A 114 -17.84 8.26 9.76
CA CYS A 114 -16.60 7.94 10.49
C CYS A 114 -15.81 9.21 10.81
N PHE A 115 -15.63 10.09 9.84
CA PHE A 115 -14.87 11.33 10.03
C PHE A 115 -15.57 12.32 10.97
N GLU A 116 -16.90 12.40 10.94
CA GLU A 116 -17.67 13.21 11.86
C GLU A 116 -17.54 12.73 13.31
N ASN A 117 -17.69 11.42 13.53
CA ASN A 117 -17.85 10.82 14.86
C ASN A 117 -16.54 10.40 15.52
N ALA A 118 -15.51 10.01 14.76
CA ALA A 118 -14.24 9.59 15.35
C ALA A 118 -13.58 10.73 16.14
N LYS A 119 -12.95 10.41 17.25
CA LYS A 119 -12.16 11.35 18.08
C LYS A 119 -10.82 11.67 17.43
N CYS A 120 -10.26 10.67 16.73
CA CYS A 120 -9.01 10.79 16.01
C CYS A 120 -9.09 10.01 14.67
N ILE A 121 -8.48 10.57 13.64
CA ILE A 121 -8.35 9.96 12.33
C ILE A 121 -6.86 9.76 12.06
N ILE A 122 -6.47 8.53 11.76
CA ILE A 122 -5.12 8.21 11.31
C ILE A 122 -5.11 8.18 9.79
N ALA A 123 -4.47 9.17 9.18
CA ALA A 123 -4.17 9.17 7.76
C ALA A 123 -2.82 8.46 7.52
N ILE A 124 -2.79 7.55 6.55
CA ILE A 124 -1.58 6.76 6.25
C ILE A 124 -0.59 7.47 5.32
N SER A 125 -0.90 8.70 4.90
CA SER A 125 -0.04 9.60 4.13
C SER A 125 -0.56 11.03 4.22
N GLN A 126 0.29 12.03 3.92
CA GLN A 126 -0.14 13.42 3.79
C GLN A 126 -1.14 13.59 2.65
N MET A 127 -0.97 12.85 1.55
CA MET A 127 -1.93 12.81 0.45
C MET A 127 -3.33 12.42 0.95
N VAL A 128 -3.44 11.37 1.76
CA VAL A 128 -4.72 10.94 2.34
C VAL A 128 -5.26 12.00 3.30
N LYS A 129 -4.44 12.60 4.17
CA LYS A 129 -4.84 13.70 5.06
C LYS A 129 -5.43 14.86 4.25
N LYS A 130 -4.74 15.31 3.22
CA LYS A 130 -5.22 16.38 2.32
C LYS A 130 -6.56 16.03 1.68
N GLN A 131 -6.71 14.80 1.19
CA GLN A 131 -7.96 14.32 0.59
C GLN A 131 -9.13 14.28 1.59
N ILE A 132 -8.88 13.92 2.85
CA ILE A 132 -9.90 13.94 3.91
C ILE A 132 -10.39 15.37 4.14
N ILE A 133 -9.46 16.32 4.27
CA ILE A 133 -9.80 17.74 4.47
C ILE A 133 -10.59 18.29 3.28
N GLU A 134 -10.11 18.09 2.06
CA GLU A 134 -10.72 18.61 0.84
C GLU A 134 -12.09 17.99 0.55
N CYS A 135 -12.28 16.69 0.81
CA CYS A 135 -13.52 16.00 0.49
C CYS A 135 -14.59 16.13 1.56
N TYR A 136 -14.21 16.28 2.84
CA TYR A 136 -15.13 16.18 3.96
C TYR A 136 -15.07 17.36 4.94
N SER A 137 -14.19 18.34 4.71
CA SER A 137 -13.98 19.51 5.57
C SER A 137 -13.69 19.16 7.04
N VAL A 138 -12.96 18.06 7.24
CA VAL A 138 -12.56 17.60 8.57
C VAL A 138 -11.49 18.56 9.12
N PRO A 139 -11.62 19.03 10.39
CA PRO A 139 -10.58 19.85 11.01
C PRO A 139 -9.22 19.14 11.03
N GLU A 140 -8.16 19.84 10.67
CA GLU A 140 -6.80 19.29 10.60
C GLU A 140 -6.34 18.73 11.95
N SER A 141 -6.72 19.37 13.07
CA SER A 141 -6.42 18.94 14.43
C SER A 141 -6.94 17.56 14.82
N LYS A 142 -7.90 17.03 14.04
CA LYS A 142 -8.48 15.70 14.23
C LYS A 142 -7.72 14.61 13.48
N ILE A 143 -6.75 14.97 12.62
CA ILE A 143 -6.07 14.06 11.71
C ILE A 143 -4.59 13.95 12.05
N GLU A 144 -4.17 12.78 12.49
CA GLU A 144 -2.77 12.42 12.70
C GLU A 144 -2.26 11.66 11.47
N VAL A 145 -1.04 11.97 11.00
CA VAL A 145 -0.43 11.20 9.91
C VAL A 145 0.53 10.17 10.51
N LEU A 146 0.23 8.90 10.30
CA LEU A 146 1.09 7.79 10.67
C LEU A 146 1.32 6.88 9.45
N TYR A 147 2.47 7.01 8.84
CA TYR A 147 2.89 6.14 7.73
C TYR A 147 2.91 4.68 8.14
N ASN A 148 2.72 3.78 7.19
CA ASN A 148 2.88 2.36 7.43
C ASN A 148 4.32 2.03 7.80
N GLY A 149 4.50 0.96 8.60
CA GLY A 149 5.80 0.41 8.92
C GLY A 149 6.11 -0.83 8.10
N VAL A 150 7.39 -1.16 7.97
CA VAL A 150 7.91 -2.35 7.29
C VAL A 150 8.88 -3.11 8.18
N GLU A 151 8.87 -4.43 8.09
CA GLU A 151 9.94 -5.25 8.65
C GLU A 151 11.23 -5.07 7.86
N PHE A 152 12.31 -4.86 8.60
CA PHE A 152 13.63 -4.80 7.97
C PHE A 152 14.23 -6.20 7.80
N PRO A 153 14.76 -6.51 6.63
CA PRO A 153 15.47 -7.76 6.43
C PRO A 153 16.71 -7.82 7.35
N LYS A 154 16.85 -8.93 8.09
CA LYS A 154 17.98 -9.13 9.02
C LYS A 154 19.34 -9.17 8.31
N LYS A 155 19.36 -9.72 7.11
CA LYS A 155 20.52 -9.81 6.25
C LYS A 155 20.11 -9.62 4.80
N ILE A 156 20.91 -8.92 4.02
CA ILE A 156 20.70 -8.71 2.58
C ILE A 156 21.97 -9.10 1.85
N ASP A 157 21.83 -9.98 0.85
CA ASP A 157 22.88 -10.29 -0.11
C ASP A 157 22.31 -10.14 -1.54
N LYS A 158 22.15 -8.88 -1.96
CA LYS A 158 21.58 -8.55 -3.28
C LYS A 158 22.30 -9.26 -4.43
N LYS A 159 23.64 -9.43 -4.33
CA LYS A 159 24.42 -10.05 -5.42
C LYS A 159 24.06 -11.53 -5.57
N SER A 160 24.04 -12.27 -4.46
CA SER A 160 23.68 -13.69 -4.47
C SER A 160 22.21 -13.89 -4.85
N ALA A 161 21.29 -13.09 -4.29
CA ALA A 161 19.87 -13.18 -4.59
C ALA A 161 19.59 -12.89 -6.08
N LYS A 162 20.19 -11.84 -6.64
CA LYS A 162 20.06 -11.50 -8.07
C LYS A 162 20.56 -12.64 -8.95
N LYS A 163 21.74 -13.18 -8.66
CA LYS A 163 22.31 -14.31 -9.41
C LYS A 163 21.39 -15.54 -9.40
N GLN A 164 20.86 -15.90 -8.22
CA GLN A 164 19.95 -17.04 -8.09
C GLN A 164 18.65 -16.82 -8.88
N LEU A 165 18.04 -15.62 -8.77
CA LEU A 165 16.82 -15.29 -9.49
C LEU A 165 17.05 -15.27 -11.02
N CYS A 166 18.15 -14.67 -11.49
CA CYS A 166 18.49 -14.64 -12.90
C CYS A 166 18.75 -16.05 -13.45
N THR A 167 19.47 -16.91 -12.73
CA THR A 167 19.67 -18.31 -13.12
C THR A 167 18.33 -19.06 -13.22
N LYS A 168 17.44 -18.88 -12.24
CA LYS A 168 16.10 -19.51 -12.20
C LYS A 168 15.23 -19.08 -13.39
N LEU A 169 15.36 -17.84 -13.84
CA LEU A 169 14.54 -17.25 -14.90
C LEU A 169 15.25 -17.24 -16.28
N GLY A 170 16.50 -17.68 -16.38
CA GLY A 170 17.29 -17.62 -17.64
C GLY A 170 17.60 -16.19 -18.07
N LEU A 171 17.87 -15.28 -17.12
CA LEU A 171 18.16 -13.87 -17.37
C LEU A 171 19.65 -13.57 -17.23
N ASP A 172 20.10 -12.51 -17.91
CA ASP A 172 21.47 -11.98 -17.72
C ASP A 172 21.55 -11.19 -16.42
N GLU A 173 22.41 -11.64 -15.48
CA GLU A 173 22.62 -10.99 -14.19
C GLU A 173 23.30 -9.62 -14.30
N SER A 174 23.95 -9.32 -15.43
CA SER A 174 24.57 -8.02 -15.68
C SER A 174 23.56 -6.92 -16.00
N GLU A 175 22.38 -7.30 -16.51
CA GLU A 175 21.29 -6.35 -16.82
C GLU A 175 20.57 -5.92 -15.53
N PRO A 176 20.21 -4.63 -15.37
CA PRO A 176 19.36 -4.18 -14.28
C PRO A 176 17.98 -4.87 -14.27
N LEU A 177 17.51 -5.24 -13.07
CA LEU A 177 16.19 -5.81 -12.87
C LEU A 177 15.20 -4.73 -12.40
N VAL A 178 14.19 -4.44 -13.23
CA VAL A 178 13.08 -3.53 -12.90
C VAL A 178 11.89 -4.35 -12.42
N LEU A 179 11.46 -4.15 -11.20
CA LEU A 179 10.40 -4.90 -10.54
C LEU A 179 9.10 -4.10 -10.45
N PHE A 180 8.00 -4.75 -10.74
CA PHE A 180 6.66 -4.35 -10.36
C PHE A 180 6.05 -5.43 -9.44
N VAL A 181 5.44 -5.01 -8.32
CA VAL A 181 4.70 -5.91 -7.41
C VAL A 181 3.30 -5.37 -7.16
N GLY A 182 2.30 -6.20 -7.40
CA GLY A 182 0.93 -5.89 -7.04
C GLY A 182 -0.13 -6.51 -7.94
N SER A 183 -1.37 -6.60 -7.42
CA SER A 183 -2.54 -7.09 -8.16
C SER A 183 -3.45 -5.95 -8.59
N GLY A 184 -4.22 -6.17 -9.67
CA GLY A 184 -5.06 -5.13 -10.26
C GLY A 184 -4.24 -4.15 -11.11
N PHE A 185 -3.62 -4.66 -12.16
CA PHE A 185 -2.63 -4.00 -13.01
C PHE A 185 -3.08 -2.65 -13.55
N LYS A 186 -4.37 -2.51 -13.89
CA LYS A 186 -4.91 -1.23 -14.36
C LYS A 186 -4.73 -0.11 -13.34
N ARG A 187 -5.08 -0.36 -12.07
CA ARG A 187 -4.97 0.63 -11.00
C ARG A 187 -3.52 0.89 -10.61
N LYS A 188 -2.71 -0.17 -10.63
CA LYS A 188 -1.29 -0.15 -10.24
C LYS A 188 -0.36 0.39 -11.34
N GLY A 189 -0.88 0.76 -12.52
CA GLY A 189 -0.11 1.45 -13.55
C GLY A 189 0.82 0.56 -14.38
N VAL A 190 0.48 -0.73 -14.57
CA VAL A 190 1.30 -1.64 -15.40
C VAL A 190 1.38 -1.17 -16.85
N LYS A 191 0.30 -0.61 -17.41
CA LYS A 191 0.33 -0.05 -18.76
C LYS A 191 1.33 1.12 -18.85
N GLU A 192 1.25 2.02 -17.88
CA GLU A 192 2.11 3.20 -17.78
C GLU A 192 3.59 2.80 -17.63
N LEU A 193 3.85 1.75 -16.85
CA LEU A 193 5.21 1.20 -16.72
C LEU A 193 5.71 0.55 -18.01
N LEU A 194 4.88 -0.23 -18.71
CA LEU A 194 5.24 -0.81 -20.02
C LEU A 194 5.55 0.25 -21.05
N LEU A 195 4.79 1.35 -21.08
CA LEU A 195 5.08 2.50 -21.94
C LEU A 195 6.40 3.19 -21.57
N ALA A 196 6.69 3.37 -20.29
CA ALA A 196 7.94 3.96 -19.84
C ALA A 196 9.16 3.07 -20.16
N LEU A 197 8.99 1.75 -20.05
CA LEU A 197 10.02 0.76 -20.39
C LEU A 197 10.29 0.64 -21.88
N SER A 198 9.28 0.78 -22.73
CA SER A 198 9.45 0.69 -24.20
C SER A 198 10.32 1.80 -24.78
N GLU A 199 10.46 2.92 -24.08
CA GLU A 199 11.31 4.03 -24.49
C GLU A 199 12.80 3.85 -24.11
N GLN A 200 13.14 2.77 -23.36
CA GLN A 200 14.51 2.56 -22.88
C GLN A 200 15.40 1.97 -23.97
N LYS A 201 16.60 2.56 -24.11
CA LYS A 201 17.64 2.10 -25.04
C LYS A 201 18.65 1.18 -24.35
N SER A 202 18.82 1.31 -23.04
CA SER A 202 19.71 0.46 -22.25
C SER A 202 19.08 -0.91 -22.03
N ALA A 203 19.92 -1.93 -21.87
CA ALA A 203 19.45 -3.27 -21.54
C ALA A 203 18.88 -3.33 -20.13
N TYR A 204 17.79 -4.06 -19.95
CA TYR A 204 17.14 -4.34 -18.67
C TYR A 204 16.26 -5.59 -18.79
N ASN A 205 15.88 -6.16 -17.65
CA ASN A 205 14.79 -7.13 -17.55
C ASN A 205 13.69 -6.59 -16.64
N ALA A 206 12.42 -6.67 -17.04
CA ALA A 206 11.30 -6.21 -16.24
C ALA A 206 10.50 -7.40 -15.68
N LEU A 207 10.36 -7.45 -14.36
CA LEU A 207 9.67 -8.51 -13.63
C LEU A 207 8.33 -7.99 -13.12
N PHE A 208 7.23 -8.68 -13.44
CA PHE A 208 5.87 -8.34 -13.01
C PHE A 208 5.34 -9.44 -12.10
N VAL A 209 5.26 -9.17 -10.81
CA VAL A 209 4.75 -10.08 -9.77
C VAL A 209 3.36 -9.64 -9.35
N GLY A 210 2.37 -10.51 -9.48
CA GLY A 210 0.98 -10.24 -9.10
C GLY A 210 -0.05 -10.90 -10.02
N LYS A 211 -1.32 -10.70 -9.68
CA LYS A 211 -2.46 -11.26 -10.44
C LYS A 211 -3.29 -10.16 -11.09
N ASP A 212 -3.73 -10.42 -12.32
CA ASP A 212 -4.76 -9.61 -12.98
C ASP A 212 -5.67 -10.50 -13.85
N LYS A 213 -6.95 -10.14 -13.91
CA LYS A 213 -7.93 -10.84 -14.76
C LYS A 213 -7.65 -10.67 -16.25
N GLN A 214 -6.92 -9.62 -16.63
CA GLN A 214 -6.57 -9.29 -18.01
C GLN A 214 -5.07 -9.51 -18.28
N LEU A 215 -4.43 -10.47 -17.58
CA LEU A 215 -2.99 -10.73 -17.70
C LEU A 215 -2.52 -10.85 -19.15
N GLU A 216 -3.24 -11.62 -19.98
CA GLU A 216 -2.89 -11.83 -21.41
C GLU A 216 -2.91 -10.53 -22.21
N ARG A 217 -3.79 -9.59 -21.88
CA ARG A 217 -3.79 -8.25 -22.49
C ARG A 217 -2.49 -7.50 -22.22
N TYR A 218 -1.94 -7.61 -21.00
CA TYR A 218 -0.69 -6.93 -20.63
C TYR A 218 0.53 -7.63 -21.24
N LYS A 219 0.53 -8.96 -21.34
CA LYS A 219 1.56 -9.72 -22.07
C LYS A 219 1.61 -9.31 -23.55
N ASN A 220 0.44 -9.24 -24.21
CA ASN A 220 0.34 -8.81 -25.59
C ASN A 220 0.79 -7.34 -25.76
N LEU A 221 0.45 -6.47 -24.82
CA LEU A 221 0.92 -5.07 -24.83
C LEU A 221 2.44 -5.01 -24.72
N ALA A 222 3.05 -5.75 -23.80
CA ALA A 222 4.51 -5.81 -23.64
C ALA A 222 5.19 -6.29 -24.93
N LYS A 223 4.66 -7.36 -25.54
CA LYS A 223 5.16 -7.88 -26.83
C LYS A 223 5.08 -6.84 -27.94
N ASN A 224 3.95 -6.16 -28.09
CA ASN A 224 3.74 -5.15 -29.13
C ASN A 224 4.65 -3.92 -28.94
N LEU A 225 5.01 -3.62 -27.70
CA LEU A 225 5.94 -2.54 -27.34
C LEU A 225 7.42 -2.97 -27.35
N GLY A 226 7.73 -4.23 -27.62
CA GLY A 226 9.10 -4.75 -27.58
C GLY A 226 9.75 -4.78 -26.18
N VAL A 227 8.94 -4.77 -25.11
CA VAL A 227 9.44 -4.77 -23.73
C VAL A 227 9.81 -6.17 -23.28
N LYS A 228 11.03 -6.37 -22.75
CA LYS A 228 11.49 -7.62 -22.11
C LYS A 228 10.79 -7.79 -20.75
N ALA A 229 9.51 -8.19 -20.77
CA ALA A 229 8.66 -8.32 -19.60
C ALA A 229 8.42 -9.79 -19.22
N HIS A 230 8.70 -10.13 -17.95
CA HIS A 230 8.50 -11.46 -17.36
C HIS A 230 7.37 -11.40 -16.35
N PHE A 231 6.20 -11.98 -16.69
CA PHE A 231 5.03 -12.03 -15.82
C PHE A 231 5.06 -13.31 -14.99
N LEU A 232 5.38 -13.18 -13.70
CA LEU A 232 5.68 -14.30 -12.80
C LEU A 232 4.47 -14.82 -12.01
N GLY A 233 3.30 -14.18 -12.18
CA GLY A 233 2.10 -14.55 -11.43
C GLY A 233 2.13 -14.02 -9.99
N ALA A 234 1.26 -14.57 -9.12
CA ALA A 234 1.29 -14.23 -7.71
C ALA A 234 2.40 -15.00 -7.00
N SER A 235 3.00 -14.34 -6.00
CA SER A 235 3.93 -14.97 -5.07
C SER A 235 3.36 -14.85 -3.65
N ASP A 236 3.62 -15.85 -2.81
CA ASP A 236 3.25 -15.84 -1.39
C ASP A 236 4.13 -14.90 -0.56
N GLY A 237 5.22 -14.39 -1.15
CA GLY A 237 6.10 -13.36 -0.60
C GLY A 237 6.87 -12.66 -1.71
N ALA A 238 7.06 -11.36 -1.59
CA ALA A 238 7.81 -10.57 -2.56
C ALA A 238 9.26 -10.33 -2.13
N SER A 239 9.68 -10.82 -0.97
CA SER A 239 11.01 -10.57 -0.39
C SER A 239 12.15 -11.00 -1.31
N GLU A 240 12.06 -12.20 -1.94
CA GLU A 240 13.10 -12.67 -2.87
C GLU A 240 13.26 -11.72 -4.06
N TYR A 241 12.17 -11.11 -4.53
CA TYR A 241 12.21 -10.16 -5.64
C TYR A 241 12.76 -8.81 -5.21
N PHE A 242 12.40 -8.29 -4.03
CA PHE A 242 12.98 -7.05 -3.51
C PHE A 242 14.49 -7.19 -3.25
N GLU A 243 14.94 -8.34 -2.73
CA GLU A 243 16.35 -8.59 -2.51
C GLU A 243 17.14 -8.68 -3.81
N SER A 244 16.52 -9.23 -4.87
CA SER A 244 17.18 -9.46 -6.16
C SER A 244 17.15 -8.26 -7.10
N CYS A 245 16.14 -7.38 -6.99
CA CYS A 245 15.91 -6.31 -7.95
C CYS A 245 16.70 -5.04 -7.65
N ASP A 246 16.99 -4.28 -8.72
CA ASP A 246 17.71 -3.02 -8.64
C ASP A 246 16.73 -1.84 -8.50
N ILE A 247 15.61 -1.87 -9.23
CA ILE A 247 14.61 -0.80 -9.30
C ILE A 247 13.23 -1.38 -9.01
N LEU A 248 12.45 -0.74 -8.13
CA LEU A 248 11.00 -0.92 -8.06
C LEU A 248 10.32 0.23 -8.81
N ALA A 249 9.34 -0.07 -9.65
CA ALA A 249 8.51 0.95 -10.31
C ALA A 249 7.01 0.72 -10.04
N LEU A 250 6.33 1.71 -9.43
CA LEU A 250 4.91 1.69 -9.10
C LEU A 250 4.20 2.95 -9.59
N LEU A 251 3.62 2.90 -10.79
CA LEU A 251 2.99 4.04 -11.45
C LEU A 251 1.46 4.04 -11.24
N SER A 252 1.02 3.82 -10.01
CA SER A 252 -0.39 3.69 -9.65
C SER A 252 -1.21 4.94 -9.98
N ALA A 253 -2.43 4.74 -10.51
CA ALA A 253 -3.40 5.83 -10.72
C ALA A 253 -4.02 6.33 -9.39
N TYR A 254 -4.01 5.53 -8.36
CA TYR A 254 -4.37 5.86 -6.98
C TYR A 254 -3.85 4.78 -6.03
N GLU A 255 -3.02 5.17 -5.09
CA GLU A 255 -2.47 4.29 -4.07
C GLU A 255 -2.37 5.04 -2.75
N PRO A 256 -3.24 4.76 -1.75
CA PRO A 256 -3.27 5.52 -0.49
C PRO A 256 -1.94 5.57 0.25
N PHE A 257 -1.20 4.46 0.22
CA PHE A 257 0.19 4.40 0.68
C PHE A 257 1.08 3.72 -0.35
N GLY A 258 0.93 2.41 -0.58
CA GLY A 258 1.82 1.61 -1.43
C GLY A 258 2.94 0.97 -0.63
N LEU A 259 2.59 0.04 0.27
CA LEU A 259 3.54 -0.63 1.17
C LEU A 259 4.73 -1.23 0.43
N VAL A 260 4.52 -1.76 -0.78
CA VAL A 260 5.58 -2.32 -1.65
C VAL A 260 6.72 -1.31 -1.95
N VAL A 261 6.43 0.01 -1.94
CA VAL A 261 7.45 1.06 -2.07
C VAL A 261 8.38 1.02 -0.86
N LEU A 262 7.81 1.04 0.35
CA LEU A 262 8.59 1.03 1.58
C LEU A 262 9.31 -0.32 1.76
N GLU A 263 8.68 -1.43 1.37
CA GLU A 263 9.33 -2.76 1.34
C GLU A 263 10.55 -2.75 0.44
N ALA A 264 10.43 -2.30 -0.81
CA ALA A 264 11.57 -2.21 -1.73
C ALA A 264 12.69 -1.28 -1.22
N MET A 265 12.31 -0.15 -0.60
CA MET A 265 13.26 0.77 0.03
C MET A 265 14.04 0.06 1.15
N SER A 266 13.40 -0.79 1.96
CA SER A 266 14.07 -1.54 3.05
C SER A 266 15.13 -2.52 2.54
N TYR A 267 14.96 -3.04 1.32
CA TYR A 267 15.93 -3.88 0.61
C TYR A 267 16.96 -3.08 -0.17
N GLY A 268 16.89 -1.74 -0.16
CA GLY A 268 17.84 -0.89 -0.87
C GLY A 268 17.66 -0.88 -2.38
N CYS A 269 16.44 -1.03 -2.87
CA CYS A 269 16.10 -0.77 -4.27
C CYS A 269 16.01 0.74 -4.53
N ALA A 270 16.44 1.19 -5.70
CA ALA A 270 15.96 2.45 -6.23
C ALA A 270 14.46 2.33 -6.47
N VAL A 271 13.69 3.39 -6.22
CA VAL A 271 12.23 3.33 -6.34
C VAL A 271 11.73 4.47 -7.20
N ILE A 272 10.84 4.16 -8.13
CA ILE A 272 10.07 5.14 -8.91
C ILE A 272 8.59 4.95 -8.54
N ALA A 273 7.95 6.00 -8.07
CA ALA A 273 6.53 5.96 -7.77
C ALA A 273 5.77 7.12 -8.44
N SER A 274 4.47 6.93 -8.68
CA SER A 274 3.65 8.04 -9.17
C SER A 274 3.38 9.05 -8.06
N ASP A 275 3.13 10.30 -8.42
CA ASP A 275 2.66 11.38 -7.54
C ASP A 275 1.28 11.10 -6.90
N LYS A 276 0.62 10.00 -7.30
CA LYS A 276 -0.66 9.50 -6.78
C LYS A 276 -0.49 8.33 -5.83
N CYS A 277 0.74 8.08 -5.37
CA CYS A 277 1.11 7.07 -4.39
C CYS A 277 1.53 7.76 -3.09
N GLY A 278 0.87 7.44 -1.97
CA GLY A 278 1.19 8.07 -0.68
C GLY A 278 2.62 7.84 -0.22
N ALA A 279 3.20 6.66 -0.47
CA ALA A 279 4.59 6.38 -0.12
C ALA A 279 5.62 7.13 -1.00
N ALA A 280 5.19 7.78 -2.11
CA ALA A 280 6.06 8.67 -2.88
C ALA A 280 6.57 9.85 -2.03
N GLU A 281 5.85 10.22 -0.96
CA GLU A 281 6.26 11.25 0.00
C GLU A 281 7.60 10.93 0.72
N LEU A 282 8.00 9.66 0.71
CA LEU A 282 9.27 9.18 1.30
C LEU A 282 10.44 9.24 0.31
N LEU A 283 10.17 9.48 -0.97
CA LEU A 283 11.17 9.51 -2.04
C LEU A 283 11.68 10.94 -2.28
N ASP A 284 12.88 11.05 -2.85
CA ASP A 284 13.33 12.31 -3.42
C ASP A 284 12.49 12.65 -4.66
N ARG A 285 12.22 13.94 -4.84
CA ARG A 285 11.31 14.44 -5.88
C ARG A 285 11.70 13.98 -7.30
N GLU A 286 12.98 13.79 -7.56
CA GLU A 286 13.48 13.33 -8.85
C GLU A 286 13.03 11.89 -9.22
N PHE A 287 12.58 11.11 -8.22
CA PHE A 287 12.08 9.73 -8.43
C PHE A 287 10.55 9.64 -8.42
N ILE A 288 9.85 10.78 -8.37
CA ILE A 288 8.39 10.84 -8.41
C ILE A 288 7.92 11.19 -9.81
N ALA A 289 7.16 10.28 -10.42
CA ALA A 289 6.68 10.41 -11.78
C ALA A 289 5.24 10.94 -11.85
N SER A 290 4.98 11.96 -12.65
CA SER A 290 3.64 12.47 -12.95
C SER A 290 2.88 11.62 -13.98
N ASP A 291 3.63 10.98 -14.89
CA ASP A 291 3.12 10.18 -16.00
C ASP A 291 4.19 9.20 -16.53
N SER A 292 3.87 8.43 -17.57
CA SER A 292 4.80 7.46 -18.18
C SER A 292 6.02 8.10 -18.84
N THR A 293 5.89 9.32 -19.37
CA THR A 293 7.01 10.03 -19.99
C THR A 293 8.03 10.50 -18.94
N CYS A 294 7.53 11.02 -17.82
CA CYS A 294 8.37 11.35 -16.67
C CYS A 294 9.07 10.10 -16.11
N ALA A 295 8.32 9.01 -15.93
CA ALA A 295 8.87 7.72 -15.48
C ALA A 295 9.94 7.18 -16.43
N SER A 296 9.75 7.32 -17.75
CA SER A 296 10.75 6.93 -18.76
C SER A 296 12.07 7.67 -18.58
N LYS A 297 12.03 8.98 -18.35
CA LYS A 297 13.24 9.79 -18.11
C LYS A 297 13.97 9.38 -16.84
N ILE A 298 13.22 9.11 -15.77
CA ILE A 298 13.80 8.65 -14.49
C ILE A 298 14.46 7.28 -14.68
N LEU A 299 13.76 6.35 -15.35
CA LEU A 299 14.30 5.02 -15.68
C LEU A 299 15.59 5.13 -16.50
N ALA A 300 15.60 5.95 -17.55
CA ALA A 300 16.80 6.15 -18.37
C ALA A 300 18.00 6.61 -17.53
N GLY A 301 17.79 7.56 -16.62
CA GLY A 301 18.84 8.04 -15.72
C GLY A 301 19.39 6.95 -14.78
N LEU A 302 18.53 6.07 -14.27
CA LEU A 302 18.93 4.96 -13.40
C LEU A 302 19.58 3.81 -14.18
N LEU A 303 19.08 3.49 -15.37
CA LEU A 303 19.60 2.40 -16.21
C LEU A 303 20.97 2.71 -16.83
N THR A 304 21.26 3.99 -17.09
CA THR A 304 22.54 4.42 -17.71
C THR A 304 23.61 4.79 -16.67
N ASN A 305 23.27 4.96 -15.39
CA ASN A 305 24.18 5.40 -14.36
C ASN A 305 24.13 4.48 -13.14
N SER A 306 25.04 3.49 -13.11
CA SER A 306 25.12 2.51 -12.02
C SER A 306 25.43 3.14 -10.65
N GLN A 307 26.16 4.25 -10.61
CA GLN A 307 26.46 4.96 -9.37
C GLN A 307 25.18 5.63 -8.82
N LYS A 308 24.44 6.34 -9.65
CA LYS A 308 23.13 6.94 -9.28
C LYS A 308 22.16 5.87 -8.79
N LEU A 309 22.11 4.71 -9.47
CA LEU A 309 21.27 3.59 -9.08
C LEU A 309 21.59 3.08 -7.66
N LYS A 310 22.87 2.89 -7.35
CA LYS A 310 23.34 2.47 -6.02
C LYS A 310 23.05 3.51 -4.94
N GLU A 311 23.33 4.79 -5.23
CA GLU A 311 23.08 5.89 -4.29
C GLU A 311 21.61 6.03 -3.96
N ALA A 312 20.73 5.97 -4.96
CA ALA A 312 19.28 6.00 -4.75
C ALA A 312 18.80 4.84 -3.85
N GLY A 313 19.32 3.62 -4.08
CA GLY A 313 18.99 2.47 -3.24
C GLY A 313 19.47 2.62 -1.79
N LEU A 314 20.68 3.12 -1.57
CA LEU A 314 21.24 3.36 -0.24
C LEU A 314 20.46 4.44 0.52
N GLN A 315 20.15 5.54 -0.13
CA GLN A 315 19.34 6.63 0.44
C GLN A 315 17.94 6.16 0.81
N ASN A 316 17.28 5.41 -0.09
CA ASN A 316 15.98 4.82 0.18
C ASN A 316 16.01 3.91 1.41
N ARG A 317 17.02 3.04 1.51
CA ARG A 317 17.17 2.17 2.68
C ARG A 317 17.37 2.95 3.97
N GLN A 318 18.13 4.03 3.93
CA GLN A 318 18.33 4.90 5.10
C GLN A 318 17.02 5.55 5.55
N LYS A 319 16.25 6.12 4.62
CA LYS A 319 14.95 6.73 4.90
C LYS A 319 13.94 5.71 5.43
N ALA A 320 13.92 4.50 4.87
CA ALA A 320 13.02 3.44 5.30
C ALA A 320 13.22 3.04 6.78
N LYS A 321 14.43 3.19 7.35
CA LYS A 321 14.70 2.86 8.77
C LYS A 321 13.84 3.65 9.74
N GLU A 322 13.46 4.88 9.40
CA GLU A 322 12.59 5.72 10.22
C GLU A 322 11.14 5.20 10.23
N HIS A 323 10.80 4.31 9.30
CA HIS A 323 9.49 3.72 9.11
C HIS A 323 9.50 2.21 9.38
N SER A 324 10.23 1.79 10.42
CA SER A 324 10.18 0.38 10.84
C SER A 324 8.80 0.02 11.39
N LEU A 325 8.47 -1.25 11.31
CA LEU A 325 7.22 -1.78 11.86
C LEU A 325 7.10 -1.48 13.38
N GLU A 326 8.21 -1.61 14.11
CA GLU A 326 8.30 -1.31 15.54
C GLU A 326 8.03 0.17 15.84
N ALA A 327 8.63 1.08 15.07
CA ALA A 327 8.41 2.52 15.22
C ALA A 327 6.94 2.90 14.94
N ASN A 328 6.35 2.32 13.89
CA ASN A 328 4.95 2.52 13.54
C ASN A 328 4.01 2.09 14.67
N VAL A 329 4.22 0.89 15.24
CA VAL A 329 3.39 0.40 16.34
C VAL A 329 3.57 1.23 17.60
N LYS A 330 4.80 1.58 17.95
CA LYS A 330 5.06 2.46 19.11
C LYS A 330 4.26 3.76 18.99
N ALA A 331 4.30 4.40 17.82
CA ALA A 331 3.53 5.62 17.57
C ALA A 331 2.01 5.38 17.70
N GLN A 332 1.48 4.25 17.22
CA GLN A 332 0.06 3.92 17.38
C GLN A 332 -0.31 3.65 18.84
N ILE A 333 0.53 2.95 19.61
CA ILE A 333 0.31 2.71 21.04
C ILE A 333 0.28 4.04 21.81
N GLU A 334 1.22 4.95 21.54
CA GLU A 334 1.27 6.28 22.16
C GLU A 334 0.00 7.10 21.81
N LEU A 335 -0.43 7.04 20.56
CA LEU A 335 -1.67 7.69 20.14
C LEU A 335 -2.89 7.12 20.85
N VAL A 336 -3.06 5.79 20.90
CA VAL A 336 -4.21 5.13 21.51
C VAL A 336 -4.28 5.40 23.01
N ARG A 337 -3.14 5.44 23.72
CA ARG A 337 -3.07 5.76 25.15
C ARG A 337 -3.71 7.11 25.51
N ARG A 338 -3.73 8.07 24.59
CA ARG A 338 -4.41 9.37 24.80
C ARG A 338 -5.93 9.27 24.89
N TYR A 339 -6.52 8.14 24.51
CA TYR A 339 -7.98 7.93 24.43
C TYR A 339 -8.49 6.80 25.34
N LEU A 340 -7.59 6.02 25.96
CA LEU A 340 -7.92 4.97 26.92
C LEU A 340 -8.23 5.57 28.29
#